data_a3b72e0ec8f0044f85f06f0e26f1dd1f
#
_entry.id   a3b72e0ec8f0044f85f06f0e26f1dd1f
#
_cell.length_a   1.000
_cell.length_b   1.000
_cell.length_c   1.000
_cell.angle_alpha   90.00
_cell.angle_beta   90.00
_cell.angle_gamma   90.00
#
_symmetry.space_group_name_H-M   'P 1'
#
loop_
_entity.id
_entity.type
_entity.pdbx_description
1 polymer ?
#
loop_
_entity_poly.entity_id
_entity_poly.type
_entity_poly.pdbx_seq_one_letter_code
_entity_poly.pdbx_strand_id
1 'polypeptide(L)'
;LHFHCGTMGAGHGHSDKLHVDLILGGEDILTDSGRYTYVMDRGRFEFKDPDAHNTVTVDGEFFTQCKDSWECSKLSQPVKQQYKQKNGYSLVQGGNLGYMHKGVFVNRKVISLKDGLFVIADELYGQGKHTFEQFWNFSETGKAVYENGCACFTGEKAQVKLLFISPDCEGEMKQGKIARHYNRYET
;
A
#
# COMPACT_ATOMS: atom_id res chain seq x y z
N LEU A 1 -11.47 6.46 3.76
CA LEU A 1 -10.49 5.53 3.20
C LEU A 1 -10.55 5.61 1.68
N HIS A 2 -9.40 5.67 1.03
CA HIS A 2 -9.23 5.58 -0.43
C HIS A 2 -8.55 4.25 -0.76
N PHE A 3 -8.96 3.59 -1.86
CA PHE A 3 -8.37 2.35 -2.35
C PHE A 3 -8.03 2.50 -3.83
N HIS A 4 -6.78 2.27 -4.19
CA HIS A 4 -6.32 2.34 -5.57
C HIS A 4 -6.08 0.94 -6.15
N CYS A 5 -6.75 0.64 -7.25
CA CYS A 5 -6.53 -0.56 -8.06
C CYS A 5 -6.68 -0.24 -9.55
N GLY A 6 -6.04 0.83 -10.00
CA GLY A 6 -6.01 1.25 -11.40
C GLY A 6 -4.84 0.67 -12.17
N THR A 7 -4.76 0.98 -13.46
CA THR A 7 -3.53 0.84 -14.25
C THR A 7 -2.55 1.94 -13.86
N MET A 8 -1.26 1.66 -13.92
CA MET A 8 -0.23 2.63 -13.59
C MET A 8 -0.28 3.90 -14.46
N GLY A 9 -0.87 3.84 -15.65
CA GLY A 9 -0.91 4.96 -16.59
C GLY A 9 0.45 5.24 -17.24
N ALA A 10 0.62 6.46 -17.74
CA ALA A 10 1.87 6.92 -18.35
C ALA A 10 2.88 7.39 -17.28
N GLY A 11 4.08 7.80 -17.67
CA GLY A 11 5.27 8.02 -16.85
C GLY A 11 5.16 8.75 -15.51
N HIS A 12 4.08 9.45 -15.23
CA HIS A 12 3.83 10.08 -13.93
C HIS A 12 3.29 9.10 -12.88
N GLY A 13 2.77 7.93 -13.28
CA GLY A 13 2.20 6.94 -12.37
C GLY A 13 3.25 6.29 -11.46
N HIS A 14 2.77 5.78 -10.33
CA HIS A 14 3.53 5.01 -9.37
C HIS A 14 3.13 3.53 -9.38
N SER A 15 3.92 2.70 -8.75
CA SER A 15 3.65 1.27 -8.59
C SER A 15 2.79 1.02 -7.35
N ASP A 16 1.61 1.62 -7.33
CA ASP A 16 0.71 1.78 -6.19
C ASP A 16 -0.54 0.87 -6.25
N LYS A 17 -0.46 -0.23 -6.98
CA LYS A 17 -1.58 -1.15 -7.10
C LYS A 17 -1.97 -1.77 -5.76
N LEU A 18 -3.28 -1.77 -5.45
CA LEU A 18 -3.86 -2.19 -4.18
C LEU A 18 -3.51 -1.28 -2.98
N HIS A 19 -3.01 -0.09 -3.25
CA HIS A 19 -2.69 0.91 -2.24
C HIS A 19 -3.95 1.38 -1.49
N VAL A 20 -3.77 1.69 -0.22
CA VAL A 20 -4.82 2.20 0.67
C VAL A 20 -4.33 3.46 1.39
N ASP A 21 -5.10 4.55 1.29
CA ASP A 21 -4.95 5.72 2.16
C ASP A 21 -6.05 5.74 3.22
N LEU A 22 -5.73 6.20 4.41
CA LEU A 22 -6.68 6.41 5.49
C LEU A 22 -6.57 7.82 6.04
N ILE A 23 -7.66 8.56 5.97
CA ILE A 23 -7.82 9.89 6.56
C ILE A 23 -8.96 9.81 7.57
N LEU A 24 -8.72 10.24 8.79
CA LEU A 24 -9.72 10.31 9.86
C LEU A 24 -9.70 11.68 10.52
N GLY A 25 -10.88 12.28 10.68
CA GLY A 25 -11.00 13.60 11.31
C GLY A 25 -10.27 14.72 10.57
N GLY A 26 -9.94 14.53 9.28
CA GLY A 26 -9.12 15.44 8.49
C GLY A 26 -7.62 15.36 8.79
N GLU A 27 -7.17 14.23 9.32
CA GLU A 27 -5.76 13.90 9.54
C GLU A 27 -5.38 12.67 8.74
N ASP A 28 -4.24 12.71 8.05
CA ASP A 28 -3.67 11.59 7.32
C ASP A 28 -3.12 10.56 8.33
N ILE A 29 -3.50 9.30 8.19
CA ILE A 29 -3.05 8.20 9.05
C ILE A 29 -2.17 7.23 8.27
N LEU A 30 -2.72 6.63 7.21
CA LEU A 30 -1.97 5.87 6.21
C LEU A 30 -1.91 6.71 4.95
N THR A 31 -0.72 6.94 4.45
CA THR A 31 -0.51 7.89 3.35
C THR A 31 0.40 7.31 2.27
N ASP A 32 0.30 7.87 1.09
CA ASP A 32 1.29 7.71 0.03
C ASP A 32 2.55 8.47 0.40
N SER A 33 3.73 7.89 0.14
CA SER A 33 5.01 8.55 0.41
C SER A 33 5.27 9.78 -0.47
N GLY A 34 4.40 10.01 -1.46
CA GLY A 34 4.42 11.17 -2.32
C GLY A 34 5.34 11.02 -3.53
N ARG A 35 5.64 12.15 -4.15
CA ARG A 35 6.44 12.24 -5.37
C ARG A 35 7.66 13.11 -5.14
N TYR A 36 8.83 12.51 -5.12
CA TYR A 36 10.07 13.25 -4.92
C TYR A 36 10.51 14.01 -6.19
N THR A 37 10.75 13.29 -7.30
CA THR A 37 11.31 13.88 -8.51
C THR A 37 10.90 13.12 -9.76
N TYR A 38 11.08 13.74 -10.94
CA TYR A 38 11.00 13.07 -12.25
C TYR A 38 12.36 12.89 -12.92
N VAL A 39 13.40 13.43 -12.33
CA VAL A 39 14.77 13.24 -12.82
C VAL A 39 15.18 11.79 -12.58
N MET A 40 16.01 11.22 -13.46
CA MET A 40 16.57 9.91 -13.30
C MET A 40 17.54 9.91 -12.12
N ASP A 41 17.06 9.57 -10.97
CA ASP A 41 17.74 9.55 -9.68
C ASP A 41 17.23 8.35 -8.86
N ARG A 42 18.06 7.86 -7.96
CA ARG A 42 17.67 6.81 -7.01
C ARG A 42 16.42 7.23 -6.21
N GLY A 43 16.34 8.48 -5.78
CA GLY A 43 15.19 9.02 -5.07
C GLY A 43 13.88 8.90 -5.85
N ARG A 44 13.92 8.89 -7.19
CA ARG A 44 12.72 8.66 -8.00
C ARG A 44 12.10 7.29 -7.75
N PHE A 45 12.93 6.24 -7.66
CA PHE A 45 12.48 4.87 -7.42
C PHE A 45 12.01 4.67 -5.99
N GLU A 46 12.71 5.24 -5.01
CA GLU A 46 12.35 5.18 -3.58
C GLU A 46 10.92 5.69 -3.28
N PHE A 47 10.33 6.50 -4.16
CA PHE A 47 8.96 7.00 -4.03
C PHE A 47 7.99 6.45 -5.08
N LYS A 48 8.48 5.68 -6.04
CA LYS A 48 7.69 5.13 -7.14
C LYS A 48 7.43 3.64 -7.00
N ASP A 49 8.33 2.92 -6.37
CA ASP A 49 8.30 1.48 -6.22
C ASP A 49 7.25 1.00 -5.21
N PRO A 50 6.81 -0.26 -5.24
CA PRO A 50 5.72 -0.76 -4.42
C PRO A 50 5.88 -0.58 -2.92
N ASP A 51 7.10 -0.63 -2.38
CA ASP A 51 7.39 -0.47 -0.96
C ASP A 51 7.18 0.98 -0.44
N ALA A 52 7.08 1.94 -1.34
CA ALA A 52 6.67 3.31 -1.02
C ALA A 52 5.15 3.47 -0.83
N HIS A 53 4.37 2.42 -1.00
CA HIS A 53 2.91 2.44 -1.00
C HIS A 53 2.34 1.42 -0.03
N ASN A 54 1.11 1.62 0.44
CA ASN A 54 0.42 0.71 1.36
C ASN A 54 -0.13 -0.51 0.62
N THR A 55 0.75 -1.39 0.19
CA THR A 55 0.44 -2.53 -0.67
C THR A 55 1.16 -3.82 -0.22
N VAL A 56 1.13 -4.85 -1.04
CA VAL A 56 1.76 -6.15 -0.77
C VAL A 56 2.68 -6.57 -1.90
N THR A 57 3.83 -7.11 -1.57
CA THR A 57 4.77 -7.74 -2.50
C THR A 57 4.92 -9.23 -2.24
N VAL A 58 5.51 -9.96 -3.20
CA VAL A 58 5.70 -11.41 -3.16
C VAL A 58 7.17 -11.74 -3.42
N ASP A 59 7.79 -12.50 -2.52
CA ASP A 59 9.18 -12.99 -2.61
C ASP A 59 10.20 -11.86 -2.79
N GLY A 60 9.97 -10.72 -2.17
CA GLY A 60 10.83 -9.53 -2.30
C GLY A 60 10.90 -8.96 -3.72
N GLU A 61 9.99 -9.36 -4.63
CA GLU A 61 9.94 -8.88 -6.01
C GLU A 61 8.85 -7.82 -6.18
N PHE A 62 9.16 -6.74 -6.89
CA PHE A 62 8.18 -5.73 -7.24
C PHE A 62 7.31 -6.16 -8.42
N PHE A 63 6.01 -5.98 -8.31
CA PHE A 63 5.05 -6.33 -9.36
C PHE A 63 5.11 -5.41 -10.59
N THR A 64 5.71 -4.24 -10.46
CA THR A 64 6.08 -3.33 -11.53
C THR A 64 7.60 -3.12 -11.45
N GLN A 65 8.29 -3.19 -12.57
CA GLN A 65 9.72 -2.99 -12.66
C GLN A 65 10.01 -1.86 -13.64
N CYS A 66 10.47 -0.74 -13.11
CA CYS A 66 10.81 0.44 -13.89
C CYS A 66 12.29 0.40 -14.28
N LYS A 67 12.60 0.74 -15.54
CA LYS A 67 13.97 0.89 -16.07
C LYS A 67 14.52 2.29 -15.80
N ASP A 68 13.64 3.28 -15.92
CA ASP A 68 13.95 4.67 -15.69
C ASP A 68 12.71 5.42 -15.18
N SER A 69 12.77 6.74 -15.16
CA SER A 69 11.66 7.59 -14.67
C SER A 69 10.36 7.41 -15.45
N TRP A 70 10.42 6.93 -16.70
CA TRP A 70 9.32 6.95 -17.66
C TRP A 70 8.95 5.55 -18.19
N GLU A 71 9.92 4.65 -18.30
CA GLU A 71 9.74 3.33 -18.88
C GLU A 71 9.74 2.24 -17.79
N CYS A 72 8.79 1.32 -17.88
CA CYS A 72 8.77 0.11 -17.06
C CYS A 72 8.85 -1.12 -17.97
N SER A 73 9.73 -2.07 -17.63
CA SER A 73 9.89 -3.34 -18.34
C SER A 73 8.75 -4.34 -18.02
N LYS A 74 8.13 -4.17 -16.85
CA LYS A 74 7.02 -4.98 -16.38
C LYS A 74 5.97 -4.08 -15.78
N LEU A 75 4.74 -4.22 -16.24
CA LEU A 75 3.57 -3.52 -15.71
C LEU A 75 2.57 -4.53 -15.17
N SER A 76 2.16 -4.33 -13.94
CA SER A 76 1.07 -5.09 -13.37
C SER A 76 -0.28 -4.62 -13.92
N GLN A 77 -1.17 -5.56 -14.20
CA GLN A 77 -2.54 -5.28 -14.61
C GLN A 77 -3.53 -5.51 -13.45
N PRO A 78 -4.51 -4.62 -13.27
CA PRO A 78 -5.57 -4.80 -12.30
C PRO A 78 -6.65 -5.74 -12.84
N VAL A 79 -7.26 -6.50 -11.93
CA VAL A 79 -8.42 -7.35 -12.23
C VAL A 79 -9.39 -7.38 -11.06
N LYS A 80 -10.58 -7.93 -11.29
CA LYS A 80 -11.60 -8.14 -10.24
C LYS A 80 -11.96 -6.88 -9.46
N GLN A 81 -11.94 -5.72 -10.11
CA GLN A 81 -12.36 -4.47 -9.47
C GLN A 81 -13.86 -4.51 -9.20
N GLN A 82 -14.22 -4.46 -7.94
CA GLN A 82 -15.62 -4.47 -7.51
C GLN A 82 -15.83 -3.50 -6.35
N TYR A 83 -17.00 -2.89 -6.36
CA TYR A 83 -17.53 -2.13 -5.23
C TYR A 83 -18.93 -2.62 -4.89
N LYS A 84 -19.19 -2.82 -3.60
CA LYS A 84 -20.50 -3.17 -3.08
C LYS A 84 -20.78 -2.33 -1.84
N GLN A 85 -22.02 -1.83 -1.74
CA GLN A 85 -22.50 -1.13 -0.56
C GLN A 85 -23.82 -1.74 -0.10
N LYS A 86 -23.94 -1.99 1.18
CA LYS A 86 -25.13 -2.45 1.87
C LYS A 86 -25.31 -1.69 3.17
N ASN A 87 -26.51 -1.83 3.80
CA ASN A 87 -26.73 -1.25 5.11
C ASN A 87 -25.70 -1.78 6.11
N GLY A 88 -24.87 -0.90 6.63
CA GLY A 88 -23.88 -1.22 7.66
C GLY A 88 -22.47 -1.50 7.18
N TYR A 89 -22.21 -1.70 5.88
CA TYR A 89 -20.84 -1.84 5.38
C TYR A 89 -20.69 -1.45 3.90
N SER A 90 -19.47 -1.13 3.51
CA SER A 90 -19.04 -1.10 2.11
C SER A 90 -17.85 -2.02 1.91
N LEU A 91 -17.79 -2.63 0.73
CA LEU A 91 -16.68 -3.48 0.29
C LEU A 91 -16.13 -2.94 -1.01
N VAL A 92 -14.84 -2.75 -1.07
CA VAL A 92 -14.09 -2.58 -2.32
C VAL A 92 -13.06 -3.69 -2.42
N GLN A 93 -12.84 -4.21 -3.63
CA GLN A 93 -11.78 -5.18 -3.87
C GLN A 93 -11.14 -4.99 -5.24
N GLY A 94 -9.90 -5.47 -5.35
CA GLY A 94 -9.16 -5.50 -6.59
C GLY A 94 -8.04 -6.52 -6.55
N GLY A 95 -7.65 -7.02 -7.73
CA GLY A 95 -6.58 -7.98 -7.88
C GLY A 95 -5.41 -7.43 -8.69
N ASN A 96 -4.25 -8.04 -8.47
CA ASN A 96 -2.98 -7.70 -9.07
C ASN A 96 -2.41 -8.92 -9.81
N LEU A 97 -2.20 -8.79 -11.12
CA LEU A 97 -1.63 -9.85 -11.97
C LEU A 97 -0.09 -9.82 -12.05
N GLY A 98 0.55 -8.94 -11.32
CA GLY A 98 2.01 -8.74 -11.41
C GLY A 98 2.86 -9.96 -11.04
N TYR A 99 2.28 -10.95 -10.36
CA TYR A 99 2.97 -12.16 -9.91
C TYR A 99 2.53 -13.45 -10.63
N MET A 100 1.78 -13.31 -11.72
CA MET A 100 1.33 -14.48 -12.48
C MET A 100 2.46 -15.34 -13.04
N HIS A 101 3.64 -14.77 -13.30
CA HIS A 101 4.84 -15.50 -13.71
C HIS A 101 5.40 -16.42 -12.60
N LYS A 102 5.04 -16.19 -11.34
CA LYS A 102 5.30 -17.05 -10.19
C LYS A 102 4.13 -17.99 -9.88
N GLY A 103 3.07 -17.95 -10.67
CA GLY A 103 1.83 -18.68 -10.38
C GLY A 103 1.04 -18.10 -9.19
N VAL A 104 1.32 -16.88 -8.77
CA VAL A 104 0.66 -16.23 -7.64
C VAL A 104 -0.29 -15.12 -8.13
N PHE A 105 -1.51 -15.16 -7.64
CA PHE A 105 -2.50 -14.10 -7.79
C PHE A 105 -2.76 -13.42 -6.44
N VAL A 106 -2.71 -12.10 -6.41
CA VAL A 106 -2.94 -11.28 -5.23
C VAL A 106 -4.25 -10.53 -5.38
N ASN A 107 -5.12 -10.61 -4.37
CA ASN A 107 -6.37 -9.86 -4.30
C ASN A 107 -6.48 -9.18 -2.93
N ARG A 108 -6.78 -7.90 -2.90
CA ARG A 108 -7.06 -7.14 -1.67
C ARG A 108 -8.54 -6.81 -1.59
N LYS A 109 -9.12 -7.07 -0.43
CA LYS A 109 -10.45 -6.61 -0.04
C LYS A 109 -10.33 -5.58 1.07
N VAL A 110 -11.06 -4.51 0.94
CA VAL A 110 -11.21 -3.51 1.99
C VAL A 110 -12.68 -3.39 2.35
N ILE A 111 -12.99 -3.68 3.59
CA ILE A 111 -14.35 -3.61 4.13
C ILE A 111 -14.37 -2.46 5.13
N SER A 112 -15.22 -1.47 4.88
CA SER A 112 -15.51 -0.41 5.83
C SER A 112 -16.80 -0.75 6.55
N LEU A 113 -16.73 -0.82 7.85
CA LEU A 113 -17.85 -1.04 8.75
C LEU A 113 -18.25 0.27 9.43
N LYS A 114 -19.34 0.25 10.18
CA LYS A 114 -19.72 1.39 11.03
C LYS A 114 -18.67 1.61 12.13
N ASP A 115 -18.72 2.78 12.72
CA ASP A 115 -17.90 3.15 13.89
C ASP A 115 -16.38 3.16 13.65
N GLY A 116 -15.96 3.39 12.40
CA GLY A 116 -14.55 3.55 12.05
C GLY A 116 -13.73 2.25 12.03
N LEU A 117 -14.39 1.09 11.98
CA LEU A 117 -13.72 -0.19 11.81
C LEU A 117 -13.51 -0.51 10.33
N PHE A 118 -12.28 -0.81 9.97
CA PHE A 118 -11.89 -1.29 8.64
C PHE A 118 -11.28 -2.68 8.74
N VAL A 119 -11.58 -3.53 7.77
CA VAL A 119 -10.92 -4.82 7.60
C VAL A 119 -10.25 -4.83 6.23
N ILE A 120 -8.93 -5.06 6.21
CA ILE A 120 -8.16 -5.24 4.99
C ILE A 120 -7.72 -6.69 4.94
N ALA A 121 -8.12 -7.40 3.89
CA ALA A 121 -7.78 -8.79 3.69
C ALA A 121 -7.01 -8.96 2.37
N ASP A 122 -5.76 -9.36 2.47
CA ASP A 122 -4.96 -9.79 1.33
C ASP A 122 -5.14 -11.29 1.14
N GLU A 123 -5.72 -11.66 0.01
CA GLU A 123 -5.94 -13.04 -0.39
C GLU A 123 -4.91 -13.43 -1.44
N LEU A 124 -4.16 -14.45 -1.14
CA LEU A 124 -3.04 -14.91 -1.95
C LEU A 124 -3.36 -16.29 -2.48
N TYR A 125 -3.45 -16.41 -3.78
CA TYR A 125 -3.77 -17.65 -4.48
C TYR A 125 -2.57 -18.11 -5.28
N GLY A 126 -2.00 -19.24 -4.93
CA GLY A 126 -0.81 -19.78 -5.60
C GLY A 126 -0.49 -21.19 -5.12
N GLN A 127 0.58 -21.77 -5.67
CA GLN A 127 1.13 -23.05 -5.25
C GLN A 127 2.59 -22.86 -4.84
N GLY A 128 3.06 -23.67 -3.88
CA GLY A 128 4.41 -23.57 -3.36
C GLY A 128 4.50 -22.76 -2.08
N LYS A 129 5.74 -22.41 -1.71
CA LYS A 129 6.02 -21.55 -0.57
C LYS A 129 6.43 -20.19 -1.09
N HIS A 130 5.82 -19.15 -0.59
CA HIS A 130 6.10 -17.76 -0.95
C HIS A 130 6.18 -16.92 0.31
N THR A 131 6.99 -15.87 0.25
CA THR A 131 7.04 -14.83 1.27
C THR A 131 6.19 -13.65 0.81
N PHE A 132 5.39 -13.10 1.71
CA PHE A 132 4.56 -11.93 1.45
C PHE A 132 4.95 -10.81 2.40
N GLU A 133 5.09 -9.61 1.86
CA GLU A 133 5.41 -8.42 2.63
C GLU A 133 4.32 -7.38 2.42
N GLN A 134 3.72 -6.92 3.51
CA GLN A 134 2.79 -5.79 3.51
C GLN A 134 3.53 -4.54 3.97
N PHE A 135 3.37 -3.46 3.21
CA PHE A 135 3.90 -2.15 3.56
C PHE A 135 2.79 -1.25 4.07
N TRP A 136 3.07 -0.53 5.15
CA TRP A 136 2.14 0.40 5.78
C TRP A 136 2.87 1.69 6.13
N ASN A 137 2.66 2.73 5.33
CA ASN A 137 3.31 4.03 5.49
C ASN A 137 2.41 4.92 6.35
N PHE A 138 2.82 5.17 7.58
CA PHE A 138 2.14 6.10 8.46
C PHE A 138 2.56 7.52 8.15
N SER A 139 1.61 8.45 8.36
CA SER A 139 1.84 9.87 8.16
C SER A 139 2.87 10.43 9.15
N GLU A 140 3.62 11.42 8.71
CA GLU A 140 4.55 12.20 9.53
C GLU A 140 3.85 13.11 10.55
N THR A 141 2.53 13.29 10.43
CA THR A 141 1.75 14.15 11.33
C THR A 141 1.53 13.58 12.71
N GLY A 142 1.87 12.31 12.93
CA GLY A 142 1.71 11.62 14.19
C GLY A 142 2.89 10.69 14.52
N LYS A 143 2.71 9.90 15.55
CA LYS A 143 3.68 8.90 15.99
C LYS A 143 3.13 7.51 15.79
N ALA A 144 3.85 6.67 15.06
CA ALA A 144 3.56 5.25 14.92
C ALA A 144 4.52 4.41 15.75
N VAL A 145 4.01 3.35 16.38
CA VAL A 145 4.79 2.33 17.11
C VAL A 145 4.23 0.94 16.79
N TYR A 146 5.10 -0.05 16.72
CA TYR A 146 4.71 -1.44 16.51
C TYR A 146 5.12 -2.30 17.70
N GLU A 147 4.16 -2.97 18.29
CA GLU A 147 4.36 -3.88 19.42
C GLU A 147 3.35 -5.04 19.38
N ASN A 148 3.81 -6.25 19.62
CA ASN A 148 2.96 -7.44 19.79
C ASN A 148 1.92 -7.66 18.68
N GLY A 149 2.32 -7.51 17.41
CA GLY A 149 1.42 -7.69 16.26
C GLY A 149 0.44 -6.53 16.04
N CYS A 150 0.67 -5.38 16.66
CA CYS A 150 -0.16 -4.21 16.53
C CYS A 150 0.68 -2.97 16.19
N ALA A 151 0.32 -2.26 15.12
CA ALA A 151 0.82 -0.92 14.87
C ALA A 151 -0.19 0.11 15.40
N CYS A 152 0.28 1.01 16.26
CA CYS A 152 -0.53 2.08 16.84
C CYS A 152 -0.05 3.42 16.31
N PHE A 153 -0.94 4.17 15.69
CA PHE A 153 -0.72 5.56 15.29
C PHE A 153 -1.43 6.50 16.25
N THR A 154 -0.74 7.52 16.71
CA THR A 154 -1.29 8.60 17.54
C THR A 154 -0.99 9.93 16.88
N GLY A 155 -2.02 10.55 16.36
CA GLY A 155 -2.01 11.89 15.78
C GLY A 155 -2.66 12.93 16.70
N GLU A 156 -2.84 14.13 16.18
CA GLU A 156 -3.50 15.24 16.91
C GLU A 156 -5.01 15.05 16.99
N LYS A 157 -5.64 14.50 15.94
CA LYS A 157 -7.10 14.38 15.78
C LYS A 157 -7.60 12.95 15.83
N ALA A 158 -6.74 11.98 15.59
CA ALA A 158 -7.12 10.58 15.51
C ALA A 158 -6.09 9.63 16.11
N GLN A 159 -6.59 8.51 16.64
CA GLN A 159 -5.77 7.38 17.04
C GLN A 159 -6.25 6.14 16.30
N VAL A 160 -5.32 5.36 15.75
CA VAL A 160 -5.63 4.17 14.97
C VAL A 160 -4.78 3.00 15.44
N LYS A 161 -5.41 1.83 15.51
CA LYS A 161 -4.73 0.56 15.73
C LYS A 161 -4.88 -0.30 14.50
N LEU A 162 -3.77 -0.75 13.95
CA LEU A 162 -3.70 -1.73 12.87
C LEU A 162 -3.27 -3.07 13.47
N LEU A 163 -4.22 -4.01 13.57
CA LEU A 163 -4.00 -5.34 14.13
C LEU A 163 -3.72 -6.34 13.01
N PHE A 164 -2.63 -7.08 13.12
CA PHE A 164 -2.28 -8.15 12.20
C PHE A 164 -2.79 -9.48 12.75
N ILE A 165 -3.70 -10.12 12.01
CA ILE A 165 -4.42 -11.33 12.47
C ILE A 165 -3.80 -12.61 11.91
N SER A 166 -2.86 -12.52 10.96
CA SER A 166 -2.18 -13.70 10.44
C SER A 166 -1.28 -14.34 11.50
N PRO A 167 -1.39 -15.67 11.76
CA PRO A 167 -0.66 -16.34 12.84
C PRO A 167 0.87 -16.32 12.66
N ASP A 168 1.36 -16.26 11.44
CA ASP A 168 2.79 -16.31 11.08
C ASP A 168 3.31 -14.94 10.63
N CYS A 169 2.68 -13.84 11.08
CA CYS A 169 3.05 -12.50 10.70
C CYS A 169 4.07 -11.93 11.68
N GLU A 170 5.25 -11.59 11.16
CA GLU A 170 6.25 -10.79 11.86
C GLU A 170 6.22 -9.37 11.30
N GLY A 171 6.45 -8.37 12.13
CA GLY A 171 6.46 -6.98 11.71
C GLY A 171 7.63 -6.21 12.32
N GLU A 172 8.09 -5.21 11.60
CA GLU A 172 9.10 -4.27 12.06
C GLU A 172 8.69 -2.84 11.73
N MET A 173 9.15 -1.88 12.51
CA MET A 173 8.99 -0.46 12.22
C MET A 173 10.30 0.10 11.65
N LYS A 174 10.19 0.76 10.51
CA LYS A 174 11.30 1.45 9.85
C LYS A 174 11.01 2.94 9.75
N GLN A 175 12.06 3.75 9.75
CA GLN A 175 11.94 5.15 9.39
C GLN A 175 11.75 5.25 7.88
N GLY A 176 10.66 5.89 7.46
CA GLY A 176 10.34 6.14 6.06
C GLY A 176 10.73 7.54 5.60
N LYS A 177 10.38 7.84 4.36
CA LYS A 177 10.53 9.15 3.76
C LYS A 177 9.19 9.59 3.20
N ILE A 178 8.90 10.87 3.27
CA ILE A 178 7.71 11.47 2.66
C ILE A 178 8.08 12.71 1.84
N ALA A 179 7.58 12.82 0.62
CA ALA A 179 7.84 13.92 -0.29
C ALA A 179 6.54 14.68 -0.62
N ARG A 180 6.19 15.65 0.20
CA ARG A 180 5.05 16.55 -0.03
C ARG A 180 5.33 17.59 -1.13
N HIS A 181 6.60 17.84 -1.40
CA HIS A 181 7.05 18.82 -2.38
C HIS A 181 8.08 18.25 -3.34
N TYR A 182 8.14 18.82 -4.54
CA TYR A 182 9.08 18.41 -5.58
C TYR A 182 10.54 18.63 -5.12
N ASN A 183 11.40 17.64 -5.34
CA ASN A 183 12.82 17.61 -4.94
C ASN A 183 13.07 17.82 -3.43
N ARG A 184 12.09 17.58 -2.58
CA ARG A 184 12.23 17.68 -1.13
C ARG A 184 11.49 16.55 -0.45
N TYR A 185 12.15 15.88 0.49
CA TYR A 185 11.52 14.89 1.37
C TYR A 185 11.90 15.13 2.82
N GLU A 186 11.09 14.56 3.71
CA GLU A 186 11.26 14.54 5.16
C GLU A 186 11.38 13.07 5.60
N THR A 187 12.02 12.81 6.75
CA THR A 187 12.24 11.46 7.33
C THR A 187 11.68 11.39 8.73
#